data_0dd3e0e81f70ae9a872969725f939621
#
_entry.id   0dd3e0e81f70ae9a872969725f939621
#
_cell.length_a   1.000
_cell.length_b   1.000
_cell.length_c   1.000
_cell.angle_alpha   90.00
_cell.angle_beta   90.00
_cell.angle_gamma   90.00
#
_symmetry.space_group_name_H-M   'P 1'
#
loop_
_entity.id
_entity.type
_entity.pdbx_description
1 polymer ?
#
loop_
_entity_poly.entity_id
_entity_poly.type
_entity_poly.pdbx_seq_one_letter_code
_entity_poly.pdbx_strand_id
1 'polypeptide(L)'
;MKDANYNTCIEEIWQEFPSYTQFEVRAALAKCGLTTKHIESKVAVLSGGEKAKVRLCKLINNETNLLVLDEPTNHLDVDAKEELKRALKAYKGSILLISHEPEFYRDVVTETWNCESWTTKVF
;
A
#
# COMPACT_ATOMS: atom_id res chain seq x y z
N MET A 1 -0.75 -8.37 17.04
CA MET A 1 -1.38 -8.46 16.25
C MET A 1 -2.48 -9.34 16.08
N LYS A 2 -2.70 -10.23 16.88
CA LYS A 2 -3.85 -10.99 16.82
C LYS A 2 -5.08 -10.17 16.90
N ASP A 3 -5.00 -9.04 17.49
CA ASP A 3 -6.17 -8.21 17.60
C ASP A 3 -6.62 -7.70 16.27
N ALA A 4 -5.75 -7.61 15.30
CA ALA A 4 -6.10 -7.16 13.97
C ALA A 4 -7.13 -8.07 13.32
N ASN A 5 -7.23 -9.31 13.74
CA ASN A 5 -8.16 -10.24 13.15
C ASN A 5 -9.62 -9.89 13.43
N TYR A 6 -9.87 -9.09 14.44
CA TYR A 6 -11.23 -8.73 14.80
C TYR A 6 -11.60 -7.32 14.39
N ASN A 7 -10.65 -6.55 13.90
CA ASN A 7 -10.93 -5.18 13.50
C ASN A 7 -11.55 -5.14 12.12
N THR A 8 -12.46 -4.19 11.92
CA THR A 8 -12.88 -3.82 10.58
C THR A 8 -11.74 -3.04 9.94
N CYS A 9 -11.81 -2.86 8.63
CA CYS A 9 -10.80 -2.05 7.94
C CYS A 9 -10.78 -0.63 8.50
N ILE A 10 -11.95 -0.09 8.83
CA ILE A 10 -12.03 1.26 9.41
C ILE A 10 -11.27 1.30 10.72
N GLU A 11 -11.51 0.34 11.59
CA GLU A 11 -10.84 0.31 12.89
C GLU A 11 -9.33 0.15 12.74
N GLU A 12 -8.94 -0.67 11.79
CA GLU A 12 -7.52 -0.92 11.57
C GLU A 12 -6.78 0.34 11.17
N ILE A 13 -7.37 1.14 10.29
CA ILE A 13 -6.76 2.39 9.87
C ILE A 13 -6.89 3.45 10.96
N TRP A 14 -8.03 3.50 11.63
CA TRP A 14 -8.26 4.50 12.65
C TRP A 14 -7.30 4.35 13.83
N GLN A 15 -6.93 3.13 14.19
CA GLN A 15 -5.93 2.92 15.24
C GLN A 15 -4.59 3.53 14.87
N GLU A 16 -4.24 3.47 13.59
CA GLU A 16 -2.97 4.01 13.13
C GLU A 16 -3.01 5.53 13.01
N PHE A 17 -4.18 6.07 12.69
CA PHE A 17 -4.34 7.50 12.46
C PHE A 17 -5.51 8.03 13.27
N PRO A 18 -5.34 8.11 14.60
CA PRO A 18 -6.48 8.45 15.47
C PRO A 18 -7.00 9.88 15.30
N SER A 19 -6.21 10.76 14.69
CA SER A 19 -6.67 12.12 14.45
C SER A 19 -7.57 12.24 13.22
N TYR A 20 -7.68 11.18 12.42
CA TYR A 20 -8.55 11.20 11.24
C TYR A 20 -10.01 11.16 11.67
N THR A 21 -10.86 11.83 10.89
CA THR A 21 -12.29 11.64 11.03
C THR A 21 -12.69 10.34 10.37
N GLN A 22 -13.90 9.87 10.65
CA GLN A 22 -14.38 8.67 9.99
C GLN A 22 -14.41 8.84 8.47
N PHE A 23 -14.81 10.03 8.02
CA PHE A 23 -14.81 10.31 6.59
C PHE A 23 -13.41 10.17 5.98
N GLU A 24 -12.41 10.69 6.70
CA GLU A 24 -11.04 10.63 6.20
C GLU A 24 -10.54 9.19 6.13
N VAL A 25 -10.90 8.37 7.11
CA VAL A 25 -10.51 6.97 7.11
C VAL A 25 -11.15 6.25 5.92
N ARG A 26 -12.44 6.47 5.71
CA ARG A 26 -13.14 5.84 4.59
C ARG A 26 -12.58 6.29 3.25
N ALA A 27 -12.28 7.57 3.13
CA ALA A 27 -11.72 8.10 1.89
C ALA A 27 -10.35 7.51 1.60
N ALA A 28 -9.52 7.35 2.63
CA ALA A 28 -8.20 6.76 2.45
C ALA A 28 -8.31 5.32 1.96
N LEU A 29 -9.20 4.54 2.55
CA LEU A 29 -9.39 3.15 2.14
C LEU A 29 -9.94 3.06 0.72
N ALA A 30 -10.87 3.94 0.36
CA ALA A 30 -11.43 3.94 -0.98
C ALA A 30 -10.38 4.28 -2.02
N LYS A 31 -9.46 5.19 -1.69
CA LYS A 31 -8.39 5.54 -2.61
C LYS A 31 -7.47 4.37 -2.90
N CYS A 32 -7.39 3.41 -1.99
CA CYS A 32 -6.58 2.23 -2.19
C CYS A 32 -7.33 1.11 -2.91
N GLY A 33 -8.55 1.39 -3.35
CA GLY A 33 -9.27 0.45 -4.18
C GLY A 33 -10.21 -0.48 -3.46
N LEU A 34 -10.52 -0.18 -2.19
CA LEU A 34 -11.46 -0.99 -1.43
C LEU A 34 -12.88 -0.47 -1.63
N THR A 35 -13.82 -1.38 -1.85
CA THR A 35 -15.22 -1.02 -2.00
C THR A 35 -15.82 -0.74 -0.62
N THR A 36 -17.02 -0.13 -0.61
CA THR A 36 -17.72 0.11 0.64
C THR A 36 -17.88 -1.17 1.44
N LYS A 37 -18.21 -2.26 0.76
CA LYS A 37 -18.38 -3.54 1.43
C LYS A 37 -17.10 -3.98 2.10
N HIS A 38 -15.96 -3.84 1.42
CA HIS A 38 -14.67 -4.22 1.99
C HIS A 38 -14.30 -3.33 3.15
N ILE A 39 -14.57 -2.03 3.03
CA ILE A 39 -14.22 -1.06 4.06
C ILE A 39 -14.91 -1.40 5.38
N GLU A 40 -16.15 -1.88 5.30
CA GLU A 40 -16.92 -2.20 6.48
C GLU A 40 -16.70 -3.64 6.97
N SER A 41 -15.96 -4.43 6.22
CA SER A 41 -15.70 -5.81 6.58
C SER A 41 -14.56 -5.92 7.57
N LYS A 42 -14.53 -7.02 8.30
CA LYS A 42 -13.38 -7.32 9.14
C LYS A 42 -12.19 -7.69 8.26
N VAL A 43 -11.01 -7.26 8.69
CA VAL A 43 -9.80 -7.55 7.91
C VAL A 43 -9.62 -9.04 7.71
N ALA A 44 -9.98 -9.84 8.71
CA ALA A 44 -9.77 -11.28 8.66
C ALA A 44 -10.50 -11.96 7.51
N VAL A 45 -11.63 -11.39 7.03
CA VAL A 45 -12.41 -12.03 5.97
C VAL A 45 -12.05 -11.55 4.58
N LEU A 46 -11.08 -10.65 4.47
CA LEU A 46 -10.66 -10.14 3.17
C LEU A 46 -9.75 -11.13 2.47
N SER A 47 -9.73 -11.06 1.15
CA SER A 47 -8.77 -11.83 0.36
C SER A 47 -7.36 -11.29 0.60
N GLY A 48 -6.35 -12.03 0.12
CA GLY A 48 -4.96 -11.59 0.25
C GLY A 48 -4.72 -10.26 -0.42
N GLY A 49 -5.30 -10.04 -1.59
CA GLY A 49 -5.14 -8.77 -2.30
C GLY A 49 -5.78 -7.62 -1.56
N GLU A 50 -6.95 -7.84 -0.97
CA GLU A 50 -7.62 -6.80 -0.23
C GLU A 50 -6.90 -6.48 1.08
N LYS A 51 -6.35 -7.50 1.74
CA LYS A 51 -5.51 -7.25 2.92
C LYS A 51 -4.28 -6.43 2.56
N ALA A 52 -3.70 -6.69 1.40
CA ALA A 52 -2.56 -5.92 0.93
C ALA A 52 -2.92 -4.46 0.72
N LYS A 53 -4.15 -4.19 0.23
CA LYS A 53 -4.61 -2.82 0.07
C LYS A 53 -4.74 -2.10 1.40
N VAL A 54 -5.18 -2.79 2.44
CA VAL A 54 -5.26 -2.20 3.77
C VAL A 54 -3.88 -1.83 4.28
N ARG A 55 -2.91 -2.74 4.12
CA ARG A 55 -1.53 -2.44 4.51
C ARG A 55 -0.97 -1.27 3.73
N LEU A 56 -1.27 -1.22 2.45
CA LEU A 56 -0.83 -0.13 1.60
C LEU A 56 -1.41 1.19 2.07
N CYS A 57 -2.68 1.18 2.47
CA CYS A 57 -3.33 2.38 2.98
C CYS A 57 -2.58 2.93 4.18
N LYS A 58 -2.15 2.06 5.08
CA LYS A 58 -1.36 2.49 6.23
C LYS A 58 -0.04 3.13 5.81
N LEU A 59 0.63 2.51 4.86
CA LEU A 59 1.93 3.00 4.42
C LEU A 59 1.84 4.34 3.73
N ILE A 60 0.87 4.50 2.85
CA ILE A 60 0.78 5.69 2.02
C ILE A 60 0.33 6.90 2.82
N ASN A 61 -0.52 6.68 3.80
CA ASN A 61 -1.03 7.79 4.59
C ASN A 61 -0.14 8.13 5.77
N ASN A 62 0.91 7.36 6.00
CA ASN A 62 1.86 7.66 7.05
C ASN A 62 2.70 8.86 6.61
N GLU A 63 2.92 9.80 7.51
CA GLU A 63 3.68 10.99 7.16
C GLU A 63 5.16 10.69 7.24
N THR A 64 5.71 10.26 6.14
CA THR A 64 7.14 10.01 6.05
C THR A 64 7.64 10.64 4.77
N ASN A 65 8.96 10.88 4.70
CA ASN A 65 9.56 11.41 3.50
C ASN A 65 10.02 10.31 2.55
N LEU A 66 10.13 9.10 3.03
CA LEU A 66 10.61 7.97 2.23
C LEU A 66 9.75 6.75 2.50
N LEU A 67 9.26 6.18 1.44
CA LEU A 67 8.48 4.94 1.49
C LEU A 67 9.31 3.84 0.82
N VAL A 68 9.53 2.75 1.54
CA VAL A 68 10.28 1.62 1.01
C VAL A 68 9.34 0.44 0.83
N LEU A 69 9.25 -0.05 -0.40
CA LEU A 69 8.37 -1.17 -0.74
C LEU A 69 9.19 -2.27 -1.39
N ASP A 70 9.10 -3.47 -0.82
CA ASP A 70 9.83 -4.63 -1.32
C ASP A 70 8.83 -5.60 -1.91
N GLU A 71 8.85 -5.74 -3.24
CA GLU A 71 7.96 -6.63 -3.98
C GLU A 71 6.49 -6.43 -3.60
N PRO A 72 6.00 -5.18 -3.69
CA PRO A 72 4.64 -4.90 -3.20
C PRO A 72 3.54 -5.52 -4.05
N THR A 73 3.85 -6.00 -5.25
CA THR A 73 2.86 -6.59 -6.13
C THR A 73 2.65 -8.07 -5.88
N ASN A 74 3.44 -8.69 -5.01
CA ASN A 74 3.27 -10.11 -4.72
C ASN A 74 1.87 -10.36 -4.20
N HIS A 75 1.23 -11.38 -4.77
CA HIS A 75 -0.12 -11.80 -4.37
C HIS A 75 -1.23 -10.82 -4.74
N LEU A 76 -0.93 -9.84 -5.59
CA LEU A 76 -1.96 -8.91 -6.07
C LEU A 76 -2.43 -9.32 -7.45
N ASP A 77 -3.74 -9.20 -7.69
CA ASP A 77 -4.26 -9.39 -9.03
C ASP A 77 -4.09 -8.10 -9.83
N VAL A 78 -4.54 -8.12 -11.09
CA VAL A 78 -4.33 -7.00 -12.00
C VAL A 78 -4.97 -5.72 -11.46
N ASP A 79 -6.20 -5.84 -10.97
CA ASP A 79 -6.92 -4.65 -10.49
C ASP A 79 -6.22 -4.07 -9.27
N ALA A 80 -5.75 -4.91 -8.36
CA ALA A 80 -5.05 -4.45 -7.17
C ALA A 80 -3.74 -3.77 -7.55
N LYS A 81 -3.03 -4.30 -8.55
CA LYS A 81 -1.79 -3.67 -9.01
C LYS A 81 -2.04 -2.29 -9.59
N GLU A 82 -3.14 -2.12 -10.33
CA GLU A 82 -3.46 -0.82 -10.88
C GLU A 82 -3.80 0.19 -9.79
N GLU A 83 -4.50 -0.25 -8.76
CA GLU A 83 -4.79 0.62 -7.64
C GLU A 83 -3.52 1.01 -6.90
N LEU A 84 -2.61 0.06 -6.73
CA LEU A 84 -1.32 0.35 -6.10
C LEU A 84 -0.54 1.38 -6.91
N LYS A 85 -0.49 1.21 -8.23
CA LYS A 85 0.16 2.19 -9.08
C LYS A 85 -0.41 3.58 -8.88
N ARG A 86 -1.73 3.67 -8.88
CA ARG A 86 -2.39 4.96 -8.74
C ARG A 86 -2.04 5.61 -7.42
N ALA A 87 -2.05 4.83 -6.35
CA ALA A 87 -1.74 5.33 -5.02
C ALA A 87 -0.29 5.79 -4.93
N LEU A 88 0.64 5.03 -5.52
CA LEU A 88 2.05 5.40 -5.49
C LEU A 88 2.33 6.65 -6.30
N LYS A 89 1.64 6.83 -7.42
CA LYS A 89 1.80 8.06 -8.20
C LYS A 89 1.32 9.28 -7.43
N ALA A 90 0.35 9.10 -6.56
CA ALA A 90 -0.17 10.21 -5.76
C ALA A 90 0.66 10.48 -4.52
N TYR A 91 1.57 9.59 -4.16
CA TYR A 91 2.38 9.75 -2.96
C TYR A 91 3.35 10.92 -3.14
N LYS A 92 3.44 11.78 -2.14
CA LYS A 92 4.20 13.00 -2.27
C LYS A 92 5.64 12.92 -1.81
N GLY A 93 6.01 11.84 -1.14
CA GLY A 93 7.38 11.65 -0.71
C GLY A 93 8.19 10.88 -1.74
N SER A 94 9.37 10.46 -1.34
CA SER A 94 10.21 9.60 -2.18
C SER A 94 9.84 8.16 -1.96
N ILE A 95 9.97 7.36 -3.02
CA ILE A 95 9.65 5.94 -2.95
C ILE A 95 10.86 5.15 -3.42
N LEU A 96 11.27 4.18 -2.61
CA LEU A 96 12.24 3.18 -3.02
C LEU A 96 11.47 1.88 -3.27
N LEU A 97 11.44 1.47 -4.53
CA LEU A 97 10.64 0.33 -4.94
C LEU A 97 11.55 -0.80 -5.40
N ILE A 98 11.39 -1.96 -4.79
CA ILE A 98 12.12 -3.16 -5.18
C ILE A 98 11.12 -4.08 -5.87
N SER A 99 11.31 -4.34 -7.16
CA SER A 99 10.34 -5.10 -7.93
C SER A 99 11.02 -5.77 -9.11
N HIS A 100 10.49 -6.92 -9.49
CA HIS A 100 10.93 -7.63 -10.69
C HIS A 100 9.91 -7.53 -11.82
N GLU A 101 8.91 -6.65 -11.68
CA GLU A 101 7.85 -6.52 -12.68
C GLU A 101 7.94 -5.19 -13.40
N PRO A 102 8.63 -5.14 -14.55
CA PRO A 102 8.79 -3.88 -15.27
C PRO A 102 7.47 -3.22 -15.66
N GLU A 103 6.46 -4.01 -15.96
CA GLU A 103 5.15 -3.45 -16.32
C GLU A 103 4.56 -2.62 -15.18
N PHE A 104 4.94 -2.97 -13.96
CA PHE A 104 4.45 -2.25 -12.82
C PHE A 104 5.27 -1.00 -12.55
N TYR A 105 6.61 -1.15 -12.46
CA TYR A 105 7.40 -0.04 -11.93
C TYR A 105 7.71 1.03 -12.97
N ARG A 106 7.64 0.72 -14.26
CA ARG A 106 7.98 1.71 -15.28
C ARG A 106 7.11 2.95 -15.22
N ASP A 107 5.84 2.79 -14.84
CA ASP A 107 4.92 3.90 -14.78
C ASP A 107 5.01 4.67 -13.46
N VAL A 108 5.72 4.13 -12.49
CA VAL A 108 5.72 4.67 -11.14
C VAL A 108 7.00 5.41 -10.83
N VAL A 109 8.14 4.87 -11.27
CA VAL A 109 9.44 5.40 -10.85
C VAL A 109 10.01 6.30 -11.91
N THR A 110 10.84 7.24 -11.48
CA THR A 110 11.54 8.15 -12.38
C THR A 110 12.94 7.66 -12.71
N GLU A 111 13.45 6.72 -11.93
CA GLU A 111 14.80 6.22 -12.12
C GLU A 111 14.86 4.74 -11.73
N THR A 112 15.56 3.95 -12.52
CA THR A 112 15.66 2.53 -12.29
C THR A 112 17.11 2.13 -12.07
N TRP A 113 17.36 1.36 -11.02
CA TRP A 113 18.68 0.83 -10.74
C TRP A 113 18.65 -0.68 -10.87
N ASN A 114 19.64 -1.24 -11.58
CA ASN A 114 19.74 -2.67 -11.73
C ASN A 114 20.67 -3.21 -10.66
N CYS A 115 20.11 -3.94 -9.71
CA CYS A 115 20.90 -4.44 -8.58
C CYS A 115 21.99 -5.41 -9.00
N GLU A 116 21.84 -6.05 -10.15
CA GLU A 116 22.87 -6.96 -10.60
C GLU A 116 24.19 -6.27 -10.92
N SER A 117 24.14 -4.98 -11.17
CA SER A 117 25.35 -4.23 -11.44
C SER A 117 25.96 -3.62 -10.18
N TRP A 118 25.31 -3.81 -9.02
CA TRP A 118 25.82 -3.23 -7.79
C TRP A 118 26.99 -4.04 -7.26
N THR A 119 27.89 -3.36 -6.58
CA THR A 119 28.98 -4.02 -5.89
C THR A 119 28.73 -3.93 -4.40
N THR A 120 29.64 -4.55 -3.64
CA THR A 120 29.48 -4.60 -2.20
C THR A 120 29.59 -3.25 -1.54
N LYS A 121 30.03 -2.25 -2.27
CA LYS A 121 30.20 -0.96 -1.64
C LYS A 121 29.07 -0.02 -1.91
N VAL A 122 27.93 -0.51 -2.36
CA VAL A 122 26.80 0.35 -2.65
C VAL A 122 26.36 1.13 -1.44
N PHE A 123 26.52 0.56 -0.31
CA PHE A 123 26.20 1.27 0.90
C PHE A 123 27.44 1.69 1.63
#